data_669ac0eba7bfc76f26ac1da4b5cced58
#
_entry.id   669ac0eba7bfc76f26ac1da4b5cced58
#
_cell.length_a   1.000
_cell.length_b   1.000
_cell.length_c   1.000
_cell.angle_alpha   90.00
_cell.angle_beta   90.00
_cell.angle_gamma   90.00
#
_symmetry.space_group_name_H-M   'P 1'
#
loop_
_entity.id
_entity.type
_entity.pdbx_description
1 polymer ?
#
loop_
_entity_poly.entity_id
_entity_poly.type
_entity_poly.pdbx_seq_one_letter_code
_entity_poly.pdbx_strand_id
1 'polypeptide(L)'
;VFALDFRHPGVDDVPAQKGRRSMPLLQETRDFLIFLRQNSLLRRRIAAPPDKTLIYAGTLFKPAWKELAEIRARNPGDNNFELLPDVLNRLPPPPGAAGTLKTYVEVLTDERRMPWKDNGFVIWRALSGIYASNAIGKVYVYVGSGITRQKVLATTEINVLARNPNIDPVSLEVIRYIQDCVRTKNGNINFGYMP
;
A
#
# COMPACT_ATOMS: atom_id res chain seq x y z
N VAL A 1 -8.88 -0.01 21.48
CA VAL A 1 -9.42 -0.96 20.49
C VAL A 1 -10.15 -0.13 19.47
N PHE A 2 -9.45 0.35 18.44
CA PHE A 2 -10.10 1.06 17.34
C PHE A 2 -10.64 0.03 16.37
N ALA A 3 -11.96 -0.13 16.34
CA ALA A 3 -12.63 -0.78 15.23
C ALA A 3 -12.47 0.17 14.03
N LEU A 4 -11.56 -0.17 13.10
CA LEU A 4 -11.58 0.42 11.78
C LEU A 4 -12.92 0.04 11.16
N ASP A 5 -13.86 0.99 11.20
CA ASP A 5 -15.12 0.88 10.47
C ASP A 5 -14.74 0.94 8.98
N PHE A 6 -14.65 -0.22 8.34
CA PHE A 6 -14.50 -0.37 6.90
C PHE A 6 -15.80 -0.03 6.17
N ARG A 7 -16.60 0.89 6.69
CA ARG A 7 -17.54 1.58 5.82
C ARG A 7 -16.68 2.37 4.84
N HIS A 8 -16.69 1.91 3.61
CA HIS A 8 -16.04 2.59 2.51
C HIS A 8 -16.38 4.08 2.56
N PRO A 9 -15.40 4.98 2.69
CA PRO A 9 -15.64 6.34 2.23
C PRO A 9 -15.85 6.21 0.73
N GLY A 10 -17.12 6.34 0.32
CA GLY A 10 -17.59 6.53 -1.03
C GLY A 10 -16.80 5.84 -2.14
N VAL A 11 -17.26 4.65 -2.54
CA VAL A 11 -17.05 4.15 -3.91
C VAL A 11 -17.62 5.15 -4.92
N ASP A 12 -18.38 6.13 -4.45
CA ASP A 12 -19.17 7.06 -5.24
C ASP A 12 -18.44 8.35 -5.68
N ASP A 13 -17.24 8.64 -5.15
CA ASP A 13 -16.49 9.86 -5.49
C ASP A 13 -15.37 9.67 -6.54
N VAL A 14 -15.31 8.54 -7.23
CA VAL A 14 -14.63 8.46 -8.50
C VAL A 14 -15.56 9.07 -9.52
N PRO A 15 -15.19 10.21 -10.19
CA PRO A 15 -16.04 10.78 -11.24
C PRO A 15 -16.37 9.67 -12.21
N ALA A 16 -17.64 9.34 -12.28
CA ALA A 16 -18.18 8.29 -13.11
C ALA A 16 -17.70 8.51 -14.55
N GLN A 17 -16.75 7.72 -15.00
CA GLN A 17 -16.54 7.56 -16.42
C GLN A 17 -17.85 6.98 -16.95
N LYS A 18 -18.70 7.87 -17.49
CA LYS A 18 -19.97 7.51 -18.10
C LYS A 18 -19.75 6.32 -19.05
N GLY A 19 -20.27 5.17 -18.69
CA GLY A 19 -20.45 4.05 -19.60
C GLY A 19 -19.67 2.75 -19.36
N ARG A 20 -18.72 2.67 -18.40
CA ARG A 20 -18.12 1.37 -18.06
C ARG A 20 -18.79 0.79 -16.82
N ARG A 21 -19.61 -0.24 -16.98
CA ARG A 21 -20.01 -1.12 -15.88
C ARG A 21 -18.73 -1.71 -15.30
N SER A 22 -18.45 -1.46 -14.01
CA SER A 22 -17.38 -2.15 -13.31
C SER A 22 -17.66 -3.65 -13.41
N MET A 23 -16.69 -4.42 -13.88
CA MET A 23 -16.83 -5.88 -13.87
C MET A 23 -16.93 -6.34 -12.40
N PRO A 24 -17.81 -7.30 -12.10
CA PRO A 24 -17.92 -7.84 -10.76
C PRO A 24 -16.56 -8.44 -10.35
N LEU A 25 -16.18 -8.22 -9.10
CA LEU A 25 -14.98 -8.85 -8.54
C LEU A 25 -15.07 -10.37 -8.70
N LEU A 26 -13.96 -10.99 -9.10
CA LEU A 26 -13.87 -12.44 -9.14
C LEU A 26 -14.10 -13.03 -7.75
N GLN A 27 -14.64 -14.22 -7.69
CA GLN A 27 -14.94 -14.90 -6.43
C GLN A 27 -13.68 -15.06 -5.58
N GLU A 28 -12.56 -15.48 -6.17
CA GLU A 28 -11.26 -15.60 -5.48
C GLU A 28 -10.81 -14.29 -4.82
N THR A 29 -11.03 -13.14 -5.47
CA THR A 29 -10.73 -11.83 -4.91
C THR A 29 -11.61 -11.52 -3.70
N ARG A 30 -12.91 -11.82 -3.80
CA ARG A 30 -13.86 -11.64 -2.68
C ARG A 30 -13.48 -12.50 -1.49
N ASP A 31 -13.20 -13.78 -1.73
CA ASP A 31 -12.81 -14.74 -0.68
C ASP A 31 -11.52 -14.29 0.01
N PHE A 32 -10.55 -13.81 -0.74
CA PHE A 32 -9.33 -13.26 -0.17
C PHE A 32 -9.57 -12.02 0.69
N LEU A 33 -10.41 -11.10 0.25
CA LEU A 33 -10.75 -9.90 1.03
C LEU A 33 -11.53 -10.27 2.32
N ILE A 34 -12.42 -11.27 2.24
CA ILE A 34 -13.10 -11.81 3.42
C ILE A 34 -12.09 -12.45 4.37
N PHE A 35 -11.18 -13.27 3.87
CA PHE A 35 -10.11 -13.88 4.64
C PHE A 35 -9.26 -12.83 5.38
N LEU A 36 -8.80 -11.77 4.67
CA LEU A 36 -8.07 -10.66 5.30
C LEU A 36 -8.89 -9.97 6.38
N ARG A 37 -10.18 -9.74 6.13
CA ARG A 37 -11.08 -9.08 7.08
C ARG A 37 -11.27 -9.89 8.34
N GLN A 38 -11.43 -11.20 8.22
CA GLN A 38 -11.69 -12.12 9.35
C GLN A 38 -10.43 -12.44 10.14
N ASN A 39 -9.24 -12.38 9.53
CA ASN A 39 -7.98 -12.75 10.18
C ASN A 39 -7.28 -11.53 10.81
N SER A 40 -7.68 -11.20 12.03
CA SER A 40 -7.11 -10.08 12.78
C SER A 40 -5.62 -10.26 13.10
N LEU A 41 -5.17 -11.50 13.36
CA LEU A 41 -3.76 -11.79 13.62
C LEU A 41 -2.90 -11.54 12.38
N LEU A 42 -3.34 -12.01 11.21
CA LEU A 42 -2.65 -11.75 9.95
C LEU A 42 -2.56 -10.26 9.67
N ARG A 43 -3.67 -9.52 9.84
CA ARG A 43 -3.67 -8.07 9.63
C ARG A 43 -2.64 -7.34 10.50
N ARG A 44 -2.50 -7.71 11.78
CA ARG A 44 -1.48 -7.13 12.67
C ARG A 44 -0.05 -7.45 12.22
N ARG A 45 0.16 -8.58 11.57
CA ARG A 45 1.47 -8.99 11.06
C ARG A 45 1.85 -8.34 9.73
N ILE A 46 0.90 -7.72 9.02
CA ILE A 46 1.17 -6.90 7.83
C ILE A 46 1.69 -5.53 8.31
N ALA A 47 2.90 -5.53 8.82
CA ALA A 47 3.57 -4.37 9.40
C ALA A 47 5.08 -4.48 9.19
N ALA A 48 5.73 -3.36 8.94
CA ALA A 48 7.18 -3.23 9.10
C ALA A 48 7.52 -3.09 10.60
N PRO A 49 8.76 -3.37 11.02
CA PRO A 49 9.23 -2.97 12.33
C PRO A 49 9.07 -1.46 12.56
N PRO A 50 9.00 -0.99 13.82
CA PRO A 50 8.98 0.44 14.11
C PRO A 50 10.12 1.19 13.42
N ASP A 51 9.85 2.39 12.91
CA ASP A 51 10.79 3.27 12.20
C ASP A 51 11.32 2.72 10.85
N LYS A 52 10.72 1.66 10.30
CA LYS A 52 11.22 0.96 9.11
C LYS A 52 10.21 0.90 7.97
N THR A 53 9.07 1.53 8.10
CA THR A 53 8.04 1.53 7.06
C THR A 53 8.49 2.36 5.87
N LEU A 54 8.57 1.74 4.69
CA LEU A 54 8.78 2.42 3.42
C LEU A 54 7.57 2.22 2.50
N ILE A 55 7.00 3.31 2.03
CA ILE A 55 5.93 3.30 1.03
C ILE A 55 6.40 3.90 -0.30
N TYR A 56 5.78 3.49 -1.40
CA TYR A 56 6.16 3.92 -2.75
C TYR A 56 4.97 3.88 -3.71
N ALA A 57 5.04 4.65 -4.79
CA ALA A 57 4.08 4.47 -5.88
C ALA A 57 4.37 3.18 -6.65
N GLY A 58 3.34 2.38 -6.96
CA GLY A 58 3.50 1.06 -7.57
C GLY A 58 4.35 1.02 -8.84
N THR A 59 4.32 2.07 -9.67
CA THR A 59 5.19 2.20 -10.86
C THR A 59 6.66 2.39 -10.52
N LEU A 60 6.98 2.70 -9.27
CA LEU A 60 8.34 2.93 -8.79
C LEU A 60 8.91 1.73 -8.01
N PHE A 61 8.22 0.58 -8.03
CA PHE A 61 8.69 -0.59 -7.29
C PHE A 61 10.13 -0.97 -7.62
N LYS A 62 10.46 -1.15 -8.90
CA LYS A 62 11.81 -1.53 -9.31
C LYS A 62 12.86 -0.47 -8.99
N PRO A 63 12.66 0.84 -9.31
CA PRO A 63 13.58 1.88 -8.88
C PRO A 63 13.71 1.98 -7.36
N ALA A 64 12.60 1.95 -6.60
CA ALA A 64 12.62 2.01 -5.15
C ALA A 64 13.37 0.84 -4.54
N TRP A 65 13.17 -0.37 -5.06
CA TRP A 65 13.89 -1.56 -4.63
C TRP A 65 15.38 -1.47 -4.89
N LYS A 66 15.78 -0.99 -6.08
CA LYS A 66 17.18 -0.80 -6.44
C LYS A 66 17.86 0.19 -5.51
N GLU A 67 17.28 1.35 -5.32
CA GLU A 67 17.79 2.39 -4.43
C GLU A 67 17.87 1.89 -2.97
N LEU A 68 16.86 1.19 -2.51
CA LEU A 68 16.85 0.58 -1.18
C LEU A 68 17.99 -0.44 -1.02
N ALA A 69 18.23 -1.26 -2.03
CA ALA A 69 19.36 -2.20 -2.03
C ALA A 69 20.70 -1.49 -1.96
N GLU A 70 20.87 -0.38 -2.69
CA GLU A 70 22.07 0.45 -2.64
C GLU A 70 22.27 1.12 -1.27
N ILE A 71 21.19 1.65 -0.65
CA ILE A 71 21.22 2.22 0.68
C ILE A 71 21.63 1.15 1.71
N ARG A 72 21.03 -0.04 1.64
CA ARG A 72 21.37 -1.17 2.51
C ARG A 72 22.83 -1.61 2.35
N ALA A 73 23.36 -1.61 1.13
CA ALA A 73 24.75 -1.95 0.86
C ALA A 73 25.75 -0.94 1.44
N ARG A 74 25.39 0.35 1.45
CA ARG A 74 26.24 1.42 2.01
C ARG A 74 26.23 1.47 3.53
N ASN A 75 25.14 1.07 4.16
CA ASN A 75 24.92 1.16 5.60
C ASN A 75 24.38 -0.17 6.15
N PRO A 76 25.20 -1.21 6.25
CA PRO A 76 24.72 -2.55 6.62
C PRO A 76 24.15 -2.66 8.05
N GLY A 77 24.38 -1.67 8.93
CA GLY A 77 23.89 -1.69 10.32
C GLY A 77 22.51 -1.07 10.58
N ASP A 78 22.06 -0.15 9.71
CA ASP A 78 20.96 0.77 10.10
C ASP A 78 19.72 0.72 9.21
N ASN A 79 19.73 -0.07 8.12
CA ASN A 79 18.75 0.07 7.04
C ASN A 79 17.89 -1.15 6.80
N ASN A 80 17.11 -1.52 7.80
CA ASN A 80 16.09 -2.57 7.70
C ASN A 80 14.74 -2.03 7.25
N PHE A 81 14.71 -1.08 6.31
CA PHE A 81 13.46 -0.67 5.70
C PHE A 81 12.77 -1.84 5.04
N GLU A 82 11.46 -1.89 5.21
CA GLU A 82 10.65 -2.92 4.61
C GLU A 82 9.58 -2.30 3.74
N LEU A 83 9.42 -2.89 2.58
CA LEU A 83 8.30 -2.65 1.68
C LEU A 83 7.17 -3.64 1.98
N LEU A 84 5.95 -3.30 1.64
CA LEU A 84 4.83 -4.22 1.77
C LEU A 84 5.11 -5.61 1.14
N PRO A 85 5.70 -5.73 -0.06
CA PRO A 85 6.05 -7.05 -0.62
C PRO A 85 7.02 -7.86 0.25
N ASP A 86 7.96 -7.21 0.96
CA ASP A 86 8.88 -7.90 1.88
C ASP A 86 8.12 -8.51 3.06
N VAL A 87 7.21 -7.73 3.62
CA VAL A 87 6.34 -8.16 4.71
C VAL A 87 5.49 -9.35 4.27
N LEU A 88 4.82 -9.25 3.11
CA LEU A 88 3.99 -10.32 2.58
C LEU A 88 4.78 -11.61 2.30
N ASN A 89 6.06 -11.48 1.96
CA ASN A 89 6.93 -12.64 1.69
C ASN A 89 7.25 -13.48 2.94
N ARG A 90 7.07 -12.91 4.14
CA ARG A 90 7.27 -13.63 5.43
C ARG A 90 5.98 -14.21 6.00
N LEU A 91 4.85 -13.93 5.40
CA LEU A 91 3.54 -14.31 5.91
C LEU A 91 3.01 -15.55 5.19
N PRO A 92 2.30 -16.43 5.89
CA PRO A 92 1.68 -17.59 5.27
C PRO A 92 0.52 -17.17 4.36
N PRO A 93 0.27 -17.92 3.29
CA PRO A 93 -0.91 -17.72 2.46
C PRO A 93 -2.19 -18.14 3.18
N PRO A 94 -3.38 -17.94 2.58
CA PRO A 94 -4.60 -18.54 3.08
C PRO A 94 -4.52 -20.06 3.20
N PRO A 95 -5.28 -20.70 4.11
CA PRO A 95 -5.32 -22.15 4.27
C PRO A 95 -5.57 -22.86 2.93
N GLY A 96 -4.79 -23.91 2.67
CA GLY A 96 -4.87 -24.69 1.44
C GLY A 96 -4.09 -24.14 0.26
N ALA A 97 -3.52 -22.93 0.36
CA ALA A 97 -2.64 -22.37 -0.66
C ALA A 97 -1.15 -22.66 -0.33
N ALA A 98 -0.33 -22.75 -1.37
CA ALA A 98 1.11 -22.97 -1.25
C ALA A 98 1.90 -21.65 -1.29
N GLY A 99 3.13 -21.68 -0.75
CA GLY A 99 4.06 -20.56 -0.81
C GLY A 99 3.88 -19.52 0.29
N THR A 100 4.03 -18.26 -0.05
CA THR A 100 3.88 -17.11 0.84
C THR A 100 2.64 -16.28 0.49
N LEU A 101 2.24 -15.38 1.39
CA LEU A 101 1.16 -14.45 1.10
C LEU A 101 1.47 -13.58 -0.12
N LYS A 102 2.75 -13.21 -0.31
CA LYS A 102 3.20 -12.48 -1.50
C LYS A 102 2.93 -13.26 -2.79
N THR A 103 3.40 -14.52 -2.86
CA THR A 103 3.22 -15.35 -4.07
C THR A 103 1.73 -15.61 -4.34
N TYR A 104 0.93 -15.81 -3.30
CA TYR A 104 -0.52 -15.95 -3.45
C TYR A 104 -1.16 -14.69 -4.04
N VAL A 105 -0.81 -13.52 -3.53
CA VAL A 105 -1.32 -12.23 -4.04
C VAL A 105 -0.86 -11.97 -5.48
N GLU A 106 0.38 -12.30 -5.82
CA GLU A 106 0.89 -12.16 -7.19
C GLU A 106 0.11 -13.02 -8.18
N VAL A 107 -0.27 -14.24 -7.81
CA VAL A 107 -1.13 -15.10 -8.63
C VAL A 107 -2.52 -14.50 -8.78
N LEU A 108 -3.12 -13.99 -7.68
CA LEU A 108 -4.44 -13.36 -7.74
C LEU A 108 -4.44 -12.07 -8.58
N THR A 109 -3.33 -11.34 -8.62
CA THR A 109 -3.23 -10.05 -9.30
C THR A 109 -2.50 -10.12 -10.64
N ASP A 110 -2.29 -11.32 -11.17
CA ASP A 110 -1.68 -11.52 -12.49
C ASP A 110 -2.55 -10.88 -13.58
N GLU A 111 -2.02 -9.85 -14.23
CA GLU A 111 -2.73 -9.09 -15.25
C GLU A 111 -3.14 -9.94 -16.48
N ARG A 112 -2.47 -11.07 -16.70
CA ARG A 112 -2.85 -12.04 -17.75
C ARG A 112 -4.15 -12.77 -17.42
N ARG A 113 -4.50 -12.87 -16.13
CA ARG A 113 -5.74 -13.50 -15.65
C ARG A 113 -6.88 -12.49 -15.49
N MET A 114 -6.57 -11.25 -15.16
CA MET A 114 -7.58 -10.23 -14.91
C MET A 114 -7.05 -8.81 -15.05
N PRO A 115 -7.87 -7.84 -15.46
CA PRO A 115 -7.49 -6.44 -15.53
C PRO A 115 -7.10 -5.90 -14.14
N TRP A 116 -5.96 -5.24 -14.06
CA TRP A 116 -5.47 -4.60 -12.83
C TRP A 116 -6.52 -3.74 -12.12
N LYS A 117 -7.27 -2.94 -12.91
CA LYS A 117 -8.22 -1.96 -12.38
C LYS A 117 -9.35 -2.57 -11.55
N ASP A 118 -9.73 -3.81 -11.84
CA ASP A 118 -10.93 -4.41 -11.24
C ASP A 118 -10.60 -5.27 -10.01
N ASN A 119 -9.52 -6.02 -10.03
CA ASN A 119 -9.16 -6.95 -8.96
C ASN A 119 -7.83 -6.66 -8.31
N GLY A 120 -6.76 -6.50 -9.09
CA GLY A 120 -5.43 -6.24 -8.56
C GLY A 120 -5.39 -4.96 -7.72
N PHE A 121 -5.99 -3.88 -8.21
CA PHE A 121 -6.06 -2.62 -7.49
C PHE A 121 -6.77 -2.75 -6.13
N VAL A 122 -7.89 -3.48 -6.08
CA VAL A 122 -8.66 -3.65 -4.84
C VAL A 122 -7.88 -4.44 -3.80
N ILE A 123 -7.20 -5.51 -4.22
CA ILE A 123 -6.36 -6.33 -3.34
C ILE A 123 -5.19 -5.49 -2.78
N TRP A 124 -4.43 -4.85 -3.67
CA TRP A 124 -3.29 -4.03 -3.24
C TRP A 124 -3.71 -2.84 -2.38
N ARG A 125 -4.86 -2.23 -2.68
CA ARG A 125 -5.43 -1.16 -1.87
C ARG A 125 -5.73 -1.63 -0.44
N ALA A 126 -6.33 -2.83 -0.29
CA ALA A 126 -6.62 -3.41 1.02
C ALA A 126 -5.34 -3.70 1.81
N LEU A 127 -4.36 -4.36 1.19
CA LEU A 127 -3.08 -4.69 1.82
C LEU A 127 -2.27 -3.44 2.20
N SER A 128 -2.18 -2.47 1.29
CA SER A 128 -1.50 -1.20 1.53
C SER A 128 -2.16 -0.38 2.65
N GLY A 129 -3.50 -0.40 2.71
CA GLY A 129 -4.23 0.25 3.80
C GLY A 129 -3.92 -0.38 5.17
N ILE A 130 -3.88 -1.71 5.25
CA ILE A 130 -3.50 -2.43 6.47
C ILE A 130 -2.04 -2.11 6.84
N TYR A 131 -1.13 -2.18 5.89
CA TYR A 131 0.29 -1.90 6.10
C TYR A 131 0.51 -0.48 6.62
N ALA A 132 -0.08 0.52 6.00
CA ALA A 132 -0.02 1.91 6.43
C ALA A 132 -0.65 2.15 7.81
N SER A 133 -1.76 1.45 8.13
CA SER A 133 -2.41 1.57 9.44
C SER A 133 -1.59 0.98 10.58
N ASN A 134 -0.72 0.02 10.28
CA ASN A 134 0.16 -0.63 11.26
C ASN A 134 1.54 0.03 11.36
N ALA A 135 1.82 1.07 10.58
CA ALA A 135 3.09 1.79 10.66
C ALA A 135 3.26 2.49 12.02
N ILE A 136 4.47 2.42 12.58
CA ILE A 136 4.84 3.01 13.87
C ILE A 136 6.14 3.80 13.71
N GLY A 137 6.17 5.01 14.26
CA GLY A 137 7.35 5.86 14.26
C GLY A 137 7.65 6.47 12.89
N LYS A 138 8.89 6.40 12.43
CA LYS A 138 9.30 6.98 11.16
C LYS A 138 8.74 6.23 9.97
N VAL A 139 8.28 7.00 8.98
CA VAL A 139 7.79 6.48 7.68
C VAL A 139 8.53 7.17 6.56
N TYR A 140 9.05 6.39 5.66
CA TYR A 140 9.77 6.85 4.48
C TYR A 140 8.86 6.74 3.25
N VAL A 141 8.86 7.76 2.42
CA VAL A 141 8.01 7.82 1.23
C VAL A 141 8.87 7.99 -0.01
N TYR A 142 8.83 7.00 -0.90
CA TYR A 142 9.51 7.09 -2.19
C TYR A 142 8.51 7.51 -3.26
N VAL A 143 8.61 8.75 -3.69
CA VAL A 143 7.72 9.38 -4.67
C VAL A 143 8.52 9.82 -5.88
N GLY A 144 8.29 9.16 -7.01
CA GLY A 144 8.83 9.63 -8.29
C GLY A 144 7.91 10.61 -8.99
N SER A 145 8.34 11.07 -10.17
CA SER A 145 7.49 11.87 -11.05
C SER A 145 6.19 11.14 -11.39
N GLY A 146 5.07 11.83 -11.36
CA GLY A 146 3.80 11.33 -11.85
C GLY A 146 2.95 10.54 -10.85
N ILE A 147 2.90 10.93 -9.58
CA ILE A 147 1.83 10.45 -8.69
C ILE A 147 0.50 11.00 -9.22
N THR A 148 -0.32 10.11 -9.74
CA THR A 148 -1.70 10.46 -10.09
C THR A 148 -2.64 10.14 -8.93
N ARG A 149 -3.76 10.85 -8.84
CA ARG A 149 -4.82 10.59 -7.85
C ARG A 149 -5.37 9.15 -7.87
N GLN A 150 -5.07 8.39 -8.92
CA GLN A 150 -5.53 7.01 -9.11
C GLN A 150 -4.58 5.95 -8.54
N LYS A 151 -3.38 6.33 -8.06
CA LYS A 151 -2.43 5.38 -7.47
C LYS A 151 -2.84 4.99 -6.06
N VAL A 152 -2.56 3.74 -5.67
CA VAL A 152 -2.83 3.24 -4.31
C VAL A 152 -2.19 4.13 -3.25
N LEU A 153 -0.97 4.59 -3.48
CA LEU A 153 -0.29 5.53 -2.61
C LEU A 153 -1.14 6.78 -2.33
N ALA A 154 -1.63 7.44 -3.38
CA ALA A 154 -2.40 8.68 -3.27
C ALA A 154 -3.81 8.48 -2.69
N THR A 155 -4.46 7.37 -3.04
CA THR A 155 -5.86 7.11 -2.64
C THR A 155 -5.99 6.46 -1.27
N THR A 156 -4.98 5.72 -0.82
CA THR A 156 -5.07 4.89 0.38
C THR A 156 -3.94 5.17 1.36
N GLU A 157 -2.69 4.89 1.01
CA GLU A 157 -1.57 4.89 1.96
C GLU A 157 -1.38 6.25 2.62
N ILE A 158 -1.29 7.32 1.85
CA ILE A 158 -1.12 8.69 2.35
C ILE A 158 -2.29 9.10 3.27
N ASN A 159 -3.52 8.76 2.90
CA ASN A 159 -4.70 9.11 3.70
C ASN A 159 -4.78 8.33 5.01
N VAL A 160 -4.32 7.09 5.02
CA VAL A 160 -4.27 6.25 6.22
C VAL A 160 -3.15 6.74 7.15
N LEU A 161 -1.95 6.98 6.62
CA LEU A 161 -0.82 7.48 7.39
C LEU A 161 -1.07 8.85 8.00
N ALA A 162 -1.70 9.78 7.26
CA ALA A 162 -2.03 11.12 7.76
C ALA A 162 -2.97 11.10 8.99
N ARG A 163 -3.65 9.98 9.23
CA ARG A 163 -4.58 9.76 10.36
C ARG A 163 -4.03 8.78 11.40
N ASN A 164 -2.87 8.18 11.15
CA ASN A 164 -2.29 7.20 12.05
C ASN A 164 -1.58 7.93 13.22
N PRO A 165 -2.07 7.81 14.46
CA PRO A 165 -1.50 8.52 15.62
C PRO A 165 -0.13 7.97 16.05
N ASN A 166 0.30 6.84 15.52
CA ASN A 166 1.56 6.20 15.88
C ASN A 166 2.74 6.67 15.00
N ILE A 167 2.50 7.56 14.04
CA ILE A 167 3.55 8.12 13.18
C ILE A 167 4.23 9.28 13.90
N ASP A 168 5.56 9.35 13.79
CA ASP A 168 6.31 10.45 14.36
C ASP A 168 5.95 11.79 13.69
N PRO A 169 6.08 12.92 14.42
CA PRO A 169 5.64 14.23 13.94
C PRO A 169 6.29 14.67 12.63
N VAL A 170 7.59 14.39 12.43
CA VAL A 170 8.33 14.81 11.24
C VAL A 170 7.82 14.07 10.00
N SER A 171 7.71 12.75 10.10
CA SER A 171 7.11 11.94 9.03
C SER A 171 5.68 12.36 8.74
N LEU A 172 4.90 12.71 9.76
CA LEU A 172 3.52 13.15 9.61
C LEU A 172 3.41 14.47 8.84
N GLU A 173 4.31 15.42 9.05
CA GLU A 173 4.37 16.67 8.29
C GLU A 173 4.65 16.41 6.81
N VAL A 174 5.62 15.56 6.50
CA VAL A 174 5.93 15.15 5.12
C VAL A 174 4.72 14.47 4.46
N ILE A 175 4.08 13.54 5.16
CA ILE A 175 2.89 12.82 4.67
C ILE A 175 1.74 13.81 4.36
N ARG A 176 1.48 14.77 5.24
CA ARG A 176 0.45 15.80 5.05
C ARG A 176 0.78 16.72 3.88
N TYR A 177 2.04 17.11 3.74
CA TYR A 177 2.50 17.88 2.58
C TYR A 177 2.26 17.12 1.27
N ILE A 178 2.61 15.84 1.20
CA ILE A 178 2.34 15.01 0.03
C ILE A 178 0.84 14.90 -0.23
N GLN A 179 0.03 14.72 0.81
CA GLN A 179 -1.43 14.66 0.70
C GLN A 179 -2.00 15.94 0.09
N ASP A 180 -1.55 17.10 0.55
CA ASP A 180 -1.98 18.39 0.02
C ASP A 180 -1.53 18.59 -1.43
N CYS A 181 -0.32 18.19 -1.75
CA CYS A 181 0.17 18.23 -3.13
C CYS A 181 -0.67 17.33 -4.07
N VAL A 182 -1.01 16.11 -3.65
CA VAL A 182 -1.89 15.22 -4.43
C VAL A 182 -3.27 15.85 -4.63
N ARG A 183 -3.77 16.54 -3.61
CA ARG A 183 -5.09 17.20 -3.66
C ARG A 183 -5.11 18.42 -4.59
N THR A 184 -4.06 19.26 -4.53
CA THR A 184 -4.05 20.59 -5.18
C THR A 184 -3.46 20.57 -6.57
N LYS A 185 -2.42 19.78 -6.83
CA LYS A 185 -1.62 19.83 -8.07
C LYS A 185 -1.94 18.75 -9.09
N ASN A 186 -3.10 18.11 -9.05
CA ASN A 186 -3.52 17.07 -10.00
C ASN A 186 -2.47 15.96 -10.27
N GLY A 187 -1.54 15.74 -9.36
CA GLY A 187 -0.67 14.56 -9.39
C GLY A 187 0.62 14.66 -10.19
N ASN A 188 1.00 15.83 -10.71
CA ASN A 188 2.34 16.02 -11.31
C ASN A 188 3.31 16.55 -10.24
N ILE A 189 3.73 15.68 -9.35
CA ILE A 189 4.67 16.04 -8.28
C ILE A 189 5.94 15.26 -8.51
N ASN A 190 7.02 15.99 -8.76
CA ASN A 190 8.39 15.47 -8.73
C ASN A 190 8.91 15.61 -7.31
N PHE A 191 8.89 14.51 -6.57
CA PHE A 191 9.65 14.42 -5.34
C PHE A 191 10.82 13.46 -5.58
N GLY A 192 12.02 13.92 -5.27
CA GLY A 192 13.13 13.03 -5.03
C GLY A 192 12.88 12.16 -3.77
N TYR A 193 13.81 11.29 -3.45
CA TYR A 193 13.85 10.61 -2.17
C TYR A 193 13.83 11.66 -1.04
N MET A 194 12.85 11.59 -0.17
CA MET A 194 12.79 12.36 1.07
C MET A 194 13.05 11.39 2.22
N PRO A 195 14.18 11.54 2.91
CA PRO A 195 14.52 10.73 4.07
C PRO A 195 13.55 10.93 5.25
#